data_a112098d2df0b8dbfa7575fb6af90433
#
_entry.id   a112098d2df0b8dbfa7575fb6af90433
#
_cell.length_a   1.000
_cell.length_b   1.000
_cell.length_c   1.000
_cell.angle_alpha   90.00
_cell.angle_beta   90.00
_cell.angle_gamma   90.00
#
_symmetry.space_group_name_H-M   'P 1'
#
loop_
_entity.id
_entity.type
_entity.pdbx_description
1 polymer ?
#
loop_
_entity_poly.entity_id
_entity_poly.type
_entity_poly.pdbx_seq_one_letter_code
_entity_poly.pdbx_strand_id
1 'polypeptide(L)'
;QRRIAELEREDAARDAAQLGPLTDQAKDIRDRLAPVLAAMAQAAPVDGSAPKSPLTPDAVTGWRDVVAVAEKSYEQSPSAGNGINVARSGLRTAVQQLAAAVKGFETALAAAEPVRGTLVALAGEQRTLALRTWSVAAVQLDVINIEAGRGHVHVQLGTGPGVIAPDGNG
;
A
#
# COMPACT_ATOMS: atom_id res chain seq x y z
N GLN A 1 14.37 38.59 1.44
CA GLN A 1 13.13 38.28 0.70
C GLN A 1 13.40 37.58 -0.63
N ARG A 2 14.30 38.08 -1.50
CA ARG A 2 14.62 37.47 -2.81
C ARG A 2 15.12 36.01 -2.66
N ARG A 3 15.99 35.73 -1.70
CA ARG A 3 16.57 34.40 -1.47
C ARG A 3 15.51 33.39 -0.96
N ILE A 4 14.55 33.85 -0.15
CA ILE A 4 13.44 33.00 0.32
C ILE A 4 12.56 32.60 -0.90
N ALA A 5 12.15 33.57 -1.71
CA ALA A 5 11.34 33.31 -2.91
C ALA A 5 12.07 32.45 -3.97
N GLU A 6 13.39 32.45 -3.99
CA GLU A 6 14.20 31.60 -4.85
C GLU A 6 14.20 30.15 -4.35
N LEU A 7 14.44 29.96 -3.06
CA LEU A 7 14.38 28.64 -2.41
C LEU A 7 12.98 28.02 -2.51
N GLU A 8 11.93 28.81 -2.30
CA GLU A 8 10.54 28.33 -2.46
C GLU A 8 10.25 27.86 -3.89
N ARG A 9 10.79 28.55 -4.90
CA ARG A 9 10.65 28.13 -6.32
C ARG A 9 11.45 26.87 -6.62
N GLU A 10 12.66 26.73 -6.10
CA GLU A 10 13.48 25.53 -6.26
C GLU A 10 12.81 24.32 -5.61
N ASP A 11 12.26 24.50 -4.41
CA ASP A 11 11.53 23.46 -3.70
C ASP A 11 10.27 23.04 -4.47
N ALA A 12 9.48 23.98 -4.95
CA ALA A 12 8.30 23.70 -5.76
C ALA A 12 8.63 22.99 -7.07
N ALA A 13 9.72 23.37 -7.73
CA ALA A 13 10.18 22.71 -8.96
C ALA A 13 10.63 21.27 -8.69
N ARG A 14 11.35 21.05 -7.59
CA ARG A 14 11.78 19.72 -7.16
C ARG A 14 10.57 18.81 -6.86
N ASP A 15 9.59 19.33 -6.15
CA ASP A 15 8.38 18.59 -5.80
C ASP A 15 7.56 18.26 -7.05
N ALA A 16 7.40 19.21 -7.96
CA ALA A 16 6.72 18.97 -9.24
C ALA A 16 7.41 17.86 -10.06
N ALA A 17 8.74 17.80 -10.05
CA ALA A 17 9.51 16.77 -10.74
C ALA A 17 9.35 15.37 -10.12
N GLN A 18 9.04 15.27 -8.83
CA GLN A 18 8.87 13.99 -8.13
C GLN A 18 7.43 13.47 -8.13
N LEU A 19 6.45 14.35 -8.22
CA LEU A 19 5.05 13.99 -8.06
C LEU A 19 4.53 13.05 -9.17
N GLY A 20 4.87 13.31 -10.43
CA GLY A 20 4.52 12.47 -11.56
C GLY A 20 5.07 11.04 -11.41
N PRO A 21 6.39 10.87 -11.25
CA PRO A 21 7.00 9.57 -11.02
C PRO A 21 6.44 8.81 -9.81
N LEU A 22 6.20 9.49 -8.68
CA LEU A 22 5.59 8.86 -7.50
C LEU A 22 4.17 8.37 -7.78
N THR A 23 3.38 9.16 -8.50
CA THR A 23 2.03 8.79 -8.90
C THR A 23 2.01 7.58 -9.84
N ASP A 24 2.88 7.54 -10.82
CA ASP A 24 2.99 6.43 -11.76
C ASP A 24 3.49 5.16 -11.05
N GLN A 25 4.44 5.29 -10.14
CA GLN A 25 4.90 4.20 -9.28
C GLN A 25 3.75 3.64 -8.43
N ALA A 26 2.94 4.49 -7.81
CA ALA A 26 1.81 4.06 -6.99
C ALA A 26 0.76 3.30 -7.83
N LYS A 27 0.50 3.73 -9.07
CA LYS A 27 -0.39 3.01 -10.00
C LYS A 27 0.16 1.62 -10.36
N ASP A 28 1.43 1.53 -10.72
CA ASP A 28 2.08 0.25 -11.06
C ASP A 28 2.07 -0.72 -9.88
N ILE A 29 2.43 -0.24 -8.69
CA ILE A 29 2.43 -1.07 -7.48
C ILE A 29 1.01 -1.51 -7.12
N ARG A 30 0.01 -0.62 -7.19
CA ARG A 30 -1.39 -0.98 -7.00
C ARG A 30 -1.82 -2.14 -7.92
N ASP A 31 -1.51 -2.03 -9.19
CA ASP A 31 -1.92 -3.03 -10.19
C ASP A 31 -1.25 -4.39 -9.95
N ARG A 32 -0.02 -4.40 -9.45
CA ARG A 32 0.70 -5.62 -9.05
C ARG A 32 0.17 -6.23 -7.76
N LEU A 33 -0.20 -5.40 -6.78
CA LEU A 33 -0.66 -5.86 -5.47
C LEU A 33 -2.13 -6.30 -5.46
N ALA A 34 -2.97 -5.74 -6.33
CA ALA A 34 -4.41 -6.03 -6.34
C ALA A 34 -4.74 -7.54 -6.41
N PRO A 35 -4.16 -8.35 -7.32
CA PRO A 35 -4.42 -9.79 -7.36
C PRO A 35 -3.89 -10.53 -6.12
N VAL A 36 -2.78 -10.09 -5.54
CA VAL A 36 -2.23 -10.67 -4.30
C VAL A 36 -3.20 -10.44 -3.14
N LEU A 37 -3.71 -9.23 -2.99
CA LEU A 37 -4.67 -8.89 -1.94
C LEU A 37 -5.99 -9.64 -2.08
N ALA A 38 -6.46 -9.82 -3.31
CA ALA A 38 -7.63 -10.63 -3.60
C ALA A 38 -7.42 -12.11 -3.22
N ALA A 39 -6.26 -12.68 -3.57
CA ALA A 39 -5.91 -14.05 -3.22
C ALA A 39 -5.78 -14.26 -1.70
N MET A 40 -5.17 -13.32 -1.00
CA MET A 40 -5.09 -13.34 0.47
C MET A 40 -6.49 -13.33 1.11
N ALA A 41 -7.42 -12.52 0.56
CA ALA A 41 -8.80 -12.46 1.06
C ALA A 41 -9.57 -13.78 0.82
N GLN A 42 -9.24 -14.54 -0.21
CA GLN A 42 -9.81 -15.87 -0.42
C GLN A 42 -9.27 -16.89 0.61
N ALA A 43 -7.99 -16.79 0.98
CA ALA A 43 -7.37 -17.68 1.95
C ALA A 43 -7.71 -17.30 3.41
N ALA A 44 -7.92 -16.03 3.68
CA ALA A 44 -8.26 -15.48 5.01
C ALA A 44 -9.34 -14.40 4.86
N PRO A 45 -10.63 -14.78 4.73
CA PRO A 45 -11.73 -13.84 4.59
C PRO A 45 -11.82 -12.88 5.76
N VAL A 46 -12.03 -11.58 5.48
CA VAL A 46 -12.03 -10.49 6.48
C VAL A 46 -13.19 -10.60 7.46
N ASP A 47 -14.31 -11.20 7.03
CA ASP A 47 -15.52 -11.43 7.84
C ASP A 47 -15.43 -12.66 8.74
N GLY A 48 -14.29 -13.36 8.75
CA GLY A 48 -14.10 -14.59 9.53
C GLY A 48 -14.82 -15.81 8.96
N SER A 49 -15.39 -15.72 7.75
CA SER A 49 -15.99 -16.86 7.08
C SER A 49 -14.92 -17.92 6.71
N ALA A 50 -15.38 -19.11 6.32
CA ALA A 50 -14.48 -20.17 5.91
C ALA A 50 -13.64 -19.75 4.68
N PRO A 51 -12.36 -20.13 4.61
CA PRO A 51 -11.51 -19.88 3.46
C PRO A 51 -12.15 -20.40 2.16
N LYS A 52 -12.13 -19.59 1.12
CA LYS A 52 -12.62 -19.94 -0.21
C LYS A 52 -11.54 -20.59 -1.08
N SER A 53 -10.30 -20.43 -0.68
CA SER A 53 -9.13 -21.09 -1.30
C SER A 53 -8.19 -21.57 -0.18
N PRO A 54 -7.50 -22.71 -0.37
CA PRO A 54 -6.53 -23.18 0.60
C PRO A 54 -5.30 -22.28 0.63
N LEU A 55 -4.73 -22.09 1.81
CA LEU A 55 -3.41 -21.49 1.97
C LEU A 55 -2.36 -22.52 1.57
N THR A 56 -1.57 -22.24 0.53
CA THR A 56 -0.54 -23.15 0.03
C THR A 56 0.85 -22.47 0.05
N PRO A 57 1.95 -23.25 0.17
CA PRO A 57 3.31 -22.71 0.09
C PRO A 57 3.56 -21.93 -1.20
N ASP A 58 3.07 -22.43 -2.35
CA ASP A 58 3.26 -21.80 -3.65
C ASP A 58 2.55 -20.44 -3.73
N ALA A 59 1.31 -20.34 -3.22
CA ALA A 59 0.58 -19.09 -3.16
C ALA A 59 1.34 -18.04 -2.31
N VAL A 60 1.78 -18.42 -1.12
CA VAL A 60 2.50 -17.52 -0.20
C VAL A 60 3.85 -17.10 -0.79
N THR A 61 4.57 -18.00 -1.45
CA THR A 61 5.81 -17.68 -2.17
C THR A 61 5.54 -16.63 -3.26
N GLY A 62 4.50 -16.83 -4.07
CA GLY A 62 4.11 -15.86 -5.09
C GLY A 62 3.77 -14.49 -4.51
N TRP A 63 3.03 -14.42 -3.40
CA TRP A 63 2.73 -13.17 -2.70
C TRP A 63 3.99 -12.48 -2.19
N ARG A 64 4.89 -13.24 -1.57
CA ARG A 64 6.17 -12.73 -1.09
C ARG A 64 6.97 -12.08 -2.22
N ASP A 65 7.07 -12.74 -3.35
CA ASP A 65 7.88 -12.26 -4.47
C ASP A 65 7.33 -10.94 -5.05
N VAL A 66 6.01 -10.83 -5.19
CA VAL A 66 5.37 -9.59 -5.65
C VAL A 66 5.53 -8.46 -4.63
N VAL A 67 5.33 -8.74 -3.34
CA VAL A 67 5.48 -7.74 -2.28
C VAL A 67 6.92 -7.27 -2.15
N ALA A 68 7.91 -8.16 -2.30
CA ALA A 68 9.33 -7.81 -2.28
C ALA A 68 9.69 -6.82 -3.41
N VAL A 69 9.14 -6.97 -4.60
CA VAL A 69 9.31 -6.00 -5.70
C VAL A 69 8.74 -4.63 -5.32
N ALA A 70 7.57 -4.61 -4.68
CA ALA A 70 6.94 -3.39 -4.21
C ALA A 70 7.78 -2.70 -3.11
N GLU A 71 8.30 -3.44 -2.14
CA GLU A 71 9.19 -2.90 -1.10
C GLU A 71 10.44 -2.26 -1.71
N LYS A 72 11.08 -2.96 -2.64
CA LYS A 72 12.28 -2.47 -3.32
C LYS A 72 12.00 -1.16 -4.08
N SER A 73 10.82 -1.02 -4.66
CA SER A 73 10.42 0.19 -5.38
C SER A 73 10.39 1.43 -4.49
N TYR A 74 10.13 1.28 -3.18
CA TYR A 74 10.06 2.37 -2.20
C TYR A 74 11.31 2.52 -1.33
N GLU A 75 12.41 1.82 -1.60
CA GLU A 75 13.68 1.97 -0.86
C GLU A 75 14.27 3.37 -1.02
N GLN A 76 14.16 3.96 -2.21
CA GLN A 76 14.65 5.29 -2.52
C GLN A 76 13.65 6.35 -2.05
N SER A 77 14.12 7.29 -1.24
CA SER A 77 13.32 8.41 -0.74
C SER A 77 14.05 9.73 -0.98
N PRO A 78 14.03 10.25 -2.22
CA PRO A 78 14.66 11.53 -2.53
C PRO A 78 13.99 12.65 -1.73
N SER A 79 14.78 13.68 -1.37
CA SER A 79 14.28 14.83 -0.62
C SER A 79 13.15 15.53 -1.38
N ALA A 80 12.04 15.79 -0.69
CA ALA A 80 10.86 16.45 -1.22
C ALA A 80 10.13 17.24 -0.12
N GLY A 81 9.13 18.01 -0.50
CA GLY A 81 8.24 18.69 0.43
C GLY A 81 7.41 17.72 1.27
N ASN A 82 6.82 18.26 2.34
CA ASN A 82 6.10 17.46 3.32
C ASN A 82 4.98 16.61 2.72
N GLY A 83 4.19 17.16 1.79
CA GLY A 83 3.08 16.43 1.17
C GLY A 83 3.54 15.17 0.44
N ILE A 84 4.59 15.29 -0.38
CA ILE A 84 5.16 14.16 -1.13
C ILE A 84 5.80 13.16 -0.18
N ASN A 85 6.53 13.62 0.83
CA ASN A 85 7.16 12.75 1.82
C ASN A 85 6.12 11.96 2.63
N VAL A 86 5.01 12.57 3.02
CA VAL A 86 3.90 11.90 3.72
C VAL A 86 3.28 10.84 2.83
N ALA A 87 2.95 11.16 1.58
CA ALA A 87 2.38 10.20 0.63
C ALA A 87 3.33 9.01 0.39
N ARG A 88 4.60 9.29 0.08
CA ARG A 88 5.62 8.25 -0.17
C ARG A 88 5.83 7.36 1.05
N SER A 89 5.98 7.96 2.23
CA SER A 89 6.16 7.22 3.48
C SER A 89 4.96 6.34 3.82
N GLY A 90 3.75 6.84 3.59
CA GLY A 90 2.53 6.06 3.78
C GLY A 90 2.44 4.87 2.84
N LEU A 91 2.72 5.06 1.55
CA LEU A 91 2.76 3.97 0.56
C LEU A 91 3.83 2.92 0.93
N ARG A 92 5.03 3.36 1.28
CA ARG A 92 6.11 2.49 1.76
C ARG A 92 5.70 1.70 3.00
N THR A 93 5.14 2.37 4.01
CA THR A 93 4.69 1.73 5.25
C THR A 93 3.61 0.68 4.98
N ALA A 94 2.66 0.97 4.08
CA ALA A 94 1.63 0.01 3.69
C ALA A 94 2.23 -1.26 3.07
N VAL A 95 3.20 -1.11 2.18
CA VAL A 95 3.91 -2.26 1.58
C VAL A 95 4.69 -3.06 2.62
N GLN A 96 5.35 -2.40 3.58
CA GLN A 96 6.04 -3.07 4.69
C GLN A 96 5.06 -3.83 5.60
N GLN A 97 3.89 -3.27 5.88
CA GLN A 97 2.83 -3.96 6.62
C GLN A 97 2.30 -5.18 5.85
N LEU A 98 2.20 -5.08 4.52
CA LEU A 98 1.80 -6.20 3.68
C LEU A 98 2.88 -7.31 3.67
N ALA A 99 4.17 -6.96 3.67
CA ALA A 99 5.25 -7.91 3.85
C ALA A 99 5.17 -8.64 5.20
N ALA A 100 4.80 -7.93 6.27
CA ALA A 100 4.55 -8.54 7.57
C ALA A 100 3.35 -9.50 7.53
N ALA A 101 2.28 -9.18 6.80
CA ALA A 101 1.16 -10.10 6.59
C ALA A 101 1.60 -11.38 5.86
N VAL A 102 2.39 -11.26 4.80
CA VAL A 102 2.97 -12.43 4.09
C VAL A 102 3.79 -13.30 5.04
N LYS A 103 4.62 -12.68 5.86
CA LYS A 103 5.40 -13.40 6.89
C LYS A 103 4.50 -14.15 7.89
N GLY A 104 3.37 -13.56 8.25
CA GLY A 104 2.35 -14.20 9.08
C GLY A 104 1.77 -15.44 8.41
N PHE A 105 1.44 -15.38 7.12
CA PHE A 105 0.97 -16.53 6.36
C PHE A 105 2.04 -17.63 6.21
N GLU A 106 3.30 -17.27 5.99
CA GLU A 106 4.42 -18.24 6.00
C GLU A 106 4.51 -18.96 7.34
N THR A 107 4.42 -18.23 8.44
CA THR A 107 4.46 -18.80 9.80
C THR A 107 3.27 -19.73 10.05
N ALA A 108 2.08 -19.36 9.57
CA ALA A 108 0.89 -20.18 9.66
C ALA A 108 1.04 -21.53 8.95
N LEU A 109 1.67 -21.55 7.76
CA LEU A 109 1.93 -22.79 7.03
C LEU A 109 2.78 -23.79 7.81
N ALA A 110 3.71 -23.31 8.64
CA ALA A 110 4.58 -24.15 9.47
C ALA A 110 3.91 -24.64 10.77
N ALA A 111 2.76 -24.09 11.13
CA ALA A 111 2.04 -24.41 12.36
C ALA A 111 0.99 -25.49 12.15
N ALA A 112 0.70 -26.24 13.24
CA ALA A 112 -0.45 -27.16 13.31
C ALA A 112 -1.71 -26.44 13.83
N GLU A 113 -2.88 -27.03 13.58
CA GLU A 113 -4.12 -26.56 14.20
C GLU A 113 -4.10 -26.80 15.76
N PRO A 114 -4.73 -25.93 16.55
CA PRO A 114 -5.51 -24.74 16.15
C PRO A 114 -4.67 -23.47 15.95
N VAL A 115 -3.37 -23.52 16.20
CA VAL A 115 -2.47 -22.36 16.12
C VAL A 115 -2.42 -21.79 14.70
N ARG A 116 -2.44 -22.64 13.69
CA ARG A 116 -2.49 -22.22 12.28
C ARG A 116 -3.65 -21.27 12.02
N GLY A 117 -4.87 -21.61 12.42
CA GLY A 117 -6.06 -20.79 12.24
C GLY A 117 -5.91 -19.40 12.90
N THR A 118 -5.35 -19.34 14.09
CA THR A 118 -5.07 -18.08 14.78
C THR A 118 -4.06 -17.21 14.00
N LEU A 119 -2.97 -17.81 13.52
CA LEU A 119 -1.96 -17.09 12.75
C LEU A 119 -2.50 -16.59 11.41
N VAL A 120 -3.33 -17.36 10.73
CA VAL A 120 -4.00 -16.94 9.49
C VAL A 120 -4.90 -15.72 9.75
N ALA A 121 -5.68 -15.75 10.83
CA ALA A 121 -6.53 -14.62 11.21
C ALA A 121 -5.71 -13.35 11.49
N LEU A 122 -4.61 -13.46 12.24
CA LEU A 122 -3.71 -12.33 12.53
C LEU A 122 -3.07 -11.78 11.25
N ALA A 123 -2.63 -12.64 10.33
CA ALA A 123 -2.08 -12.23 9.04
C ALA A 123 -3.14 -11.49 8.19
N GLY A 124 -4.40 -11.94 8.24
CA GLY A 124 -5.53 -11.26 7.61
C GLY A 124 -5.78 -9.86 8.19
N GLU A 125 -5.67 -9.69 9.50
CA GLU A 125 -5.77 -8.38 10.17
C GLU A 125 -4.62 -7.45 9.74
N GLN A 126 -3.39 -7.94 9.66
CA GLN A 126 -2.23 -7.18 9.16
C GLN A 126 -2.45 -6.73 7.71
N ARG A 127 -3.01 -7.59 6.86
CA ARG A 127 -3.42 -7.22 5.51
C ARG A 127 -4.40 -6.04 5.51
N THR A 128 -5.41 -6.10 6.37
CA THR A 128 -6.40 -5.02 6.49
C THR A 128 -5.76 -3.71 6.94
N LEU A 129 -4.82 -3.74 7.89
CA LEU A 129 -4.07 -2.57 8.33
C LEU A 129 -3.22 -1.98 7.18
N ALA A 130 -2.59 -2.83 6.39
CA ALA A 130 -1.84 -2.40 5.20
C ALA A 130 -2.73 -1.65 4.20
N LEU A 131 -3.95 -2.16 3.95
CA LEU A 131 -4.93 -1.51 3.08
C LEU A 131 -5.36 -0.13 3.61
N ARG A 132 -5.58 -0.01 4.91
CA ARG A 132 -5.92 1.28 5.55
C ARG A 132 -4.79 2.29 5.39
N THR A 133 -3.56 1.87 5.65
CA THR A 133 -2.39 2.74 5.51
C THR A 133 -2.21 3.19 4.06
N TRP A 134 -2.36 2.28 3.10
CA TRP A 134 -2.32 2.62 1.68
C TRP A 134 -3.42 3.62 1.31
N SER A 135 -4.65 3.40 1.78
CA SER A 135 -5.77 4.29 1.48
C SER A 135 -5.54 5.72 1.96
N VAL A 136 -4.98 5.90 3.16
CA VAL A 136 -4.62 7.23 3.67
C VAL A 136 -3.56 7.89 2.78
N ALA A 137 -2.52 7.15 2.40
CA ALA A 137 -1.48 7.65 1.52
C ALA A 137 -2.01 7.96 0.10
N ALA A 138 -2.94 7.15 -0.41
CA ALA A 138 -3.59 7.37 -1.70
C ALA A 138 -4.43 8.66 -1.71
N VAL A 139 -5.15 8.95 -0.63
CA VAL A 139 -5.88 10.22 -0.47
C VAL A 139 -4.90 11.40 -0.43
N GLN A 140 -3.81 11.28 0.31
CA GLN A 140 -2.78 12.33 0.34
C GLN A 140 -2.17 12.55 -1.05
N LEU A 141 -1.91 11.48 -1.80
CA LEU A 141 -1.38 11.57 -3.16
C LEU A 141 -2.38 12.26 -4.10
N ASP A 142 -3.68 12.00 -3.96
CA ASP A 142 -4.73 12.68 -4.71
C ASP A 142 -4.75 14.19 -4.40
N VAL A 143 -4.74 14.56 -3.12
CA VAL A 143 -4.71 15.96 -2.69
C VAL A 143 -3.55 16.73 -3.30
N ILE A 144 -2.33 16.22 -3.21
CA ILE A 144 -1.15 16.92 -3.77
C ILE A 144 -1.15 16.98 -5.30
N ASN A 145 -1.77 16.01 -5.99
CA ASN A 145 -1.97 16.10 -7.44
C ASN A 145 -2.97 17.20 -7.82
N ILE A 146 -4.07 17.33 -7.07
CA ILE A 146 -5.06 18.40 -7.27
C ILE A 146 -4.41 19.77 -7.03
N GLU A 147 -3.71 19.95 -5.92
CA GLU A 147 -3.01 21.19 -5.58
C GLU A 147 -1.95 21.58 -6.63
N ALA A 148 -1.33 20.61 -7.24
CA ALA A 148 -0.38 20.80 -8.35
C ALA A 148 -1.05 21.02 -9.72
N GLY A 149 -2.40 21.07 -9.78
CA GLY A 149 -3.14 21.25 -11.03
C GLY A 149 -3.14 20.04 -11.96
N ARG A 150 -2.79 18.85 -11.47
CA ARG A 150 -2.71 17.60 -12.24
C ARG A 150 -4.03 16.81 -12.28
N GLY A 151 -5.04 17.26 -11.53
CA GLY A 151 -6.34 16.61 -11.40
C GLY A 151 -6.33 15.44 -10.42
N HIS A 152 -7.45 14.75 -10.33
CA HIS A 152 -7.64 13.61 -9.44
C HIS A 152 -6.82 12.39 -9.84
N VAL A 153 -6.31 11.68 -8.83
CA VAL A 153 -5.57 10.42 -8.98
C VAL A 153 -6.12 9.37 -8.02
N HIS A 154 -6.63 8.29 -8.58
CA HIS A 154 -7.21 7.19 -7.81
C HIS A 154 -6.26 5.98 -7.83
N VAL A 155 -5.58 5.74 -6.73
CA VAL A 155 -4.63 4.63 -6.57
C VAL A 155 -5.01 3.69 -5.40
N GLN A 156 -6.28 3.66 -5.02
CA GLN A 156 -6.79 2.79 -3.96
C GLN A 156 -6.56 1.31 -4.31
N LEU A 157 -6.28 0.52 -3.28
CA LEU A 157 -6.12 -0.94 -3.36
C LEU A 157 -7.43 -1.64 -2.98
N GLY A 158 -8.19 -2.09 -3.97
CA GLY A 158 -9.39 -2.90 -3.77
C GLY A 158 -10.59 -2.13 -3.23
N THR A 159 -11.60 -2.87 -2.79
CA THR A 159 -12.84 -2.41 -2.16
C THR A 159 -13.06 -3.20 -0.87
N GLY A 160 -13.73 -2.61 0.11
CA GLY A 160 -14.09 -3.30 1.34
C GLY A 160 -13.47 -2.68 2.61
N PRO A 161 -13.50 -3.42 3.74
CA PRO A 161 -13.02 -2.90 5.01
C PRO A 161 -11.57 -2.42 4.95
N GLY A 162 -11.33 -1.19 5.41
CA GLY A 162 -10.01 -0.55 5.42
C GLY A 162 -9.71 0.32 4.19
N VAL A 163 -10.52 0.27 3.15
CA VAL A 163 -10.37 1.14 1.97
C VAL A 163 -11.20 2.41 2.14
N ILE A 164 -10.57 3.56 1.99
CA ILE A 164 -11.25 4.86 1.98
C ILE A 164 -11.73 5.11 0.54
N ALA A 165 -13.04 5.32 0.38
CA ALA A 165 -13.60 5.65 -0.93
C ALA A 165 -13.05 6.99 -1.43
N PRO A 166 -12.74 7.12 -2.71
CA PRO A 166 -12.15 8.33 -3.27
C PRO A 166 -13.06 9.57 -3.17
N ASP A 167 -14.38 9.39 -3.08
CA ASP A 167 -15.36 10.48 -3.22
C ASP A 167 -16.05 10.89 -1.91
N GLY A 168 -15.59 10.41 -0.77
CA GLY A 168 -16.10 10.84 0.54
C GLY A 168 -17.59 10.54 0.81
N ASN A 169 -18.25 9.76 -0.02
CA ASN A 169 -19.60 9.25 0.20
C ASN A 169 -19.50 7.82 0.74
N GLY A 170 -19.48 7.70 2.05
CA GLY A 170 -19.69 6.47 2.80
C GLY A 170 -21.04 6.46 3.45
#